data_e822908a056bb519a0c791b19e744600
#
_entry.id   e822908a056bb519a0c791b19e744600
#
_cell.length_a   1.000
_cell.length_b   1.000
_cell.length_c   1.000
_cell.angle_alpha   90.00
_cell.angle_beta   90.00
_cell.angle_gamma   90.00
#
_symmetry.space_group_name_H-M   'P 1'
#
loop_
_entity.id
_entity.type
_entity.pdbx_description
1 polymer ?
#
loop_
_entity_poly.entity_id
_entity_poly.type
_entity_poly.pdbx_seq_one_letter_code
_entity_poly.pdbx_strand_id
1 'polypeptide(L)'
;MDINKNDTAVLVTDPQNDFLSEKGVTWALVGDSVKENKTVENIERLMRAAKSNEYEVFISPHYYYPTDHSWKFGGTLETLMHEINMFDRSGVLSLEGFTGSGADWLERYKPLIEDGKTIVASPHKV
;
A
#
# COMPACT_ATOMS: atom_id res chain seq x y z
N MET A 1 8.04 24.26 12.33
CA MET A 1 6.76 23.91 11.64
C MET A 1 5.83 23.46 12.74
N ASP A 2 4.73 24.12 12.90
CA ASP A 2 3.70 23.70 13.86
C ASP A 2 2.75 22.77 13.12
N ILE A 3 2.59 21.56 13.64
CA ILE A 3 1.70 20.54 13.08
C ILE A 3 0.45 20.51 13.94
N ASN A 4 -0.71 20.81 13.33
CA ASN A 4 -1.98 20.87 14.01
C ASN A 4 -2.87 19.71 13.57
N LYS A 5 -3.34 18.90 14.53
CA LYS A 5 -4.16 17.71 14.24
C LYS A 5 -5.51 18.01 13.57
N ASN A 6 -5.99 19.25 13.64
CA ASN A 6 -7.27 19.63 13.04
C ASN A 6 -7.17 19.94 11.52
N ASP A 7 -5.96 20.06 11.00
CA ASP A 7 -5.69 20.38 9.60
C ASP A 7 -4.58 19.52 8.97
N THR A 8 -4.10 18.51 9.71
CA THR A 8 -3.00 17.65 9.29
C THR A 8 -3.38 16.18 9.42
N ALA A 9 -3.05 15.40 8.41
CA ALA A 9 -3.23 13.96 8.41
C ALA A 9 -1.96 13.24 7.96
N VAL A 10 -1.84 11.98 8.28
CA VAL A 10 -0.80 11.09 7.75
C VAL A 10 -1.38 10.27 6.62
N LEU A 11 -0.84 10.42 5.44
CA LEU A 11 -1.17 9.60 4.27
C LEU A 11 -0.03 8.63 4.00
N VAL A 12 -0.37 7.33 3.91
CA VAL A 12 0.56 6.27 3.49
C VAL A 12 0.06 5.69 2.17
N THR A 13 0.93 5.72 1.16
CA THR A 13 0.66 5.13 -0.16
C THR A 13 1.30 3.75 -0.26
N ASP A 14 0.63 2.84 -0.95
CA ASP A 14 1.12 1.49 -1.30
C ASP A 14 1.72 0.67 -0.14
N PRO A 15 1.10 0.62 1.06
CA PRO A 15 1.66 -0.15 2.18
C PRO A 15 1.41 -1.66 2.03
N GLN A 16 1.66 -2.18 0.84
CA GLN A 16 1.25 -3.49 0.36
C GLN A 16 2.41 -4.46 0.23
N ASN A 17 2.10 -5.76 0.24
CA ASN A 17 3.08 -6.84 0.27
C ASN A 17 4.02 -6.83 -0.93
N ASP A 18 3.53 -6.52 -2.14
CA ASP A 18 4.37 -6.51 -3.35
C ASP A 18 5.54 -5.54 -3.26
N PHE A 19 5.39 -4.48 -2.50
CA PHE A 19 6.42 -3.46 -2.35
C PHE A 19 7.26 -3.63 -1.08
N LEU A 20 6.64 -4.04 0.03
CA LEU A 20 7.25 -3.98 1.37
C LEU A 20 7.56 -5.35 1.98
N SER A 21 7.18 -6.45 1.32
CA SER A 21 7.44 -7.81 1.80
C SER A 21 8.60 -8.47 1.05
N GLU A 22 9.39 -9.28 1.74
CA GLU A 22 10.43 -10.11 1.13
C GLU A 22 9.89 -11.09 0.07
N LYS A 23 8.59 -11.34 0.09
CA LYS A 23 7.88 -12.17 -0.90
C LYS A 23 7.25 -11.36 -2.03
N GLY A 24 7.30 -10.03 -1.95
CA GLY A 24 6.71 -9.14 -2.96
C GLY A 24 7.46 -9.20 -4.28
N VAL A 25 6.74 -9.03 -5.38
CA VAL A 25 7.29 -9.14 -6.74
C VAL A 25 8.35 -8.08 -7.05
N THR A 26 8.34 -6.96 -6.34
CA THR A 26 9.36 -5.90 -6.51
C THR A 26 10.51 -5.97 -5.52
N TRP A 27 10.53 -6.97 -4.62
CA TRP A 27 11.54 -7.04 -3.57
C TRP A 27 12.99 -7.05 -4.09
N ALA A 28 13.23 -7.71 -5.20
CA ALA A 28 14.57 -7.72 -5.83
C ALA A 28 15.04 -6.32 -6.26
N LEU A 29 14.13 -5.38 -6.46
CA LEU A 29 14.43 -4.01 -6.89
C LEU A 29 14.57 -3.05 -5.70
N VAL A 30 13.75 -3.22 -4.66
CA VAL A 30 13.62 -2.23 -3.58
C VAL A 30 14.05 -2.72 -2.20
N GLY A 31 14.20 -4.03 -2.03
CA GLY A 31 14.39 -4.67 -0.72
C GLY A 31 15.57 -4.15 0.07
N ASP A 32 16.70 -3.90 -0.59
CA ASP A 32 17.89 -3.35 0.08
C ASP A 32 17.60 -1.95 0.65
N SER A 33 16.95 -1.09 -0.14
CA SER A 33 16.55 0.25 0.31
C SER A 33 15.51 0.19 1.42
N VAL A 34 14.55 -0.71 1.33
CA VAL A 34 13.52 -0.92 2.37
C VAL A 34 14.17 -1.32 3.69
N LYS A 35 15.15 -2.24 3.65
CA LYS A 35 15.89 -2.69 4.84
C LYS A 35 16.79 -1.59 5.41
N GLU A 36 17.60 -0.95 4.57
CA GLU A 36 18.53 0.10 4.99
C GLU A 36 17.80 1.25 5.68
N ASN A 37 16.71 1.69 5.11
CA ASN A 37 15.90 2.78 5.64
C ASN A 37 14.91 2.34 6.75
N LYS A 38 14.82 1.06 7.06
CA LYS A 38 13.83 0.52 8.00
C LYS A 38 12.41 1.00 7.67
N THR A 39 12.09 0.99 6.37
CA THR A 39 10.85 1.60 5.85
C THR A 39 9.63 1.01 6.51
N VAL A 40 9.57 -0.32 6.63
CA VAL A 40 8.44 -1.03 7.22
C VAL A 40 8.22 -0.64 8.68
N GLU A 41 9.29 -0.61 9.48
CA GLU A 41 9.22 -0.23 10.89
C GLU A 41 8.88 1.26 11.07
N ASN A 42 9.41 2.08 10.19
CA ASN A 42 9.18 3.52 10.26
C ASN A 42 7.74 3.90 9.89
N ILE A 43 7.15 3.25 8.88
CA ILE A 43 5.74 3.41 8.54
C ILE A 43 4.84 2.99 9.71
N GLU A 44 5.10 1.82 10.29
CA GLU A 44 4.33 1.36 11.46
C GLU A 44 4.42 2.35 12.63
N ARG A 45 5.64 2.80 12.94
CA ARG A 45 5.88 3.77 14.01
C ARG A 45 5.15 5.08 13.76
N LEU A 46 5.16 5.56 12.52
CA LEU A 46 4.45 6.78 12.12
C LEU A 46 2.93 6.63 12.29
N MET A 47 2.35 5.54 11.78
CA MET A 47 0.92 5.28 11.94
C MET A 47 0.51 5.16 13.42
N ARG A 48 1.29 4.47 14.25
CA ARG A 48 1.04 4.36 15.70
C ARG A 48 1.12 5.71 16.38
N ALA A 49 2.13 6.52 16.04
CA ALA A 49 2.29 7.86 16.61
C ALA A 49 1.13 8.78 16.22
N ALA A 50 0.72 8.75 14.94
CA ALA A 50 -0.42 9.52 14.47
C ALA A 50 -1.70 9.18 15.25
N LYS A 51 -2.03 7.89 15.33
CA LYS A 51 -3.23 7.42 16.04
C LYS A 51 -3.19 7.74 17.56
N SER A 52 -2.04 7.58 18.18
CA SER A 52 -1.88 7.88 19.63
C SER A 52 -2.03 9.36 19.95
N ASN A 53 -1.83 10.23 18.96
CA ASN A 53 -1.97 11.68 19.09
C ASN A 53 -3.23 12.23 18.38
N GLU A 54 -4.15 11.34 18.02
CA GLU A 54 -5.43 11.68 17.39
C GLU A 54 -5.32 12.41 16.04
N TYR A 55 -4.26 12.13 15.28
CA TYR A 55 -4.17 12.52 13.87
C TYR A 55 -4.92 11.53 12.99
N GLU A 56 -5.58 12.03 11.97
CA GLU A 56 -6.19 11.20 10.93
C GLU A 56 -5.12 10.42 10.16
N VAL A 57 -5.43 9.16 9.84
CA VAL A 57 -4.59 8.29 9.02
C VAL A 57 -5.36 7.86 7.78
N PHE A 58 -4.76 8.11 6.63
CA PHE A 58 -5.26 7.70 5.33
C PHE A 58 -4.32 6.68 4.71
N ILE A 59 -4.90 5.69 4.07
CA ILE A 59 -4.17 4.71 3.24
C ILE A 59 -4.66 4.86 1.81
N SER A 60 -3.73 4.99 0.88
CA SER A 60 -4.01 5.02 -0.55
C SER A 60 -3.39 3.78 -1.20
N PRO A 61 -4.16 2.72 -1.44
CA PRO A 61 -3.67 1.49 -2.06
C PRO A 61 -3.55 1.64 -3.57
N HIS A 62 -2.69 0.82 -4.15
CA HIS A 62 -2.63 0.61 -5.59
C HIS A 62 -3.19 -0.77 -5.92
N TYR A 63 -4.19 -0.85 -6.80
CA TYR A 63 -4.75 -2.11 -7.27
C TYR A 63 -4.90 -2.12 -8.78
N TYR A 64 -4.51 -3.23 -9.40
CA TYR A 64 -4.90 -3.57 -10.78
C TYR A 64 -5.99 -4.63 -10.76
N TYR A 65 -7.01 -4.41 -11.57
CA TYR A 65 -8.12 -5.33 -11.79
C TYR A 65 -7.98 -6.01 -13.16
N PRO A 66 -8.65 -7.14 -13.41
CA PRO A 66 -8.56 -7.84 -14.69
C PRO A 66 -8.80 -6.96 -15.92
N THR A 67 -9.68 -5.96 -15.78
CA THR A 67 -9.96 -4.99 -16.85
C THR A 67 -8.77 -4.08 -17.18
N ASP A 68 -7.91 -3.82 -16.22
CA ASP A 68 -6.78 -2.91 -16.39
C ASP A 68 -5.68 -3.54 -17.24
N HIS A 69 -5.53 -4.88 -17.20
CA HIS A 69 -4.59 -5.61 -18.05
C HIS A 69 -4.91 -5.54 -19.54
N SER A 70 -6.08 -5.04 -19.92
CA SER A 70 -6.44 -4.80 -21.31
C SER A 70 -5.99 -3.43 -21.85
N TRP A 71 -5.36 -2.60 -21.04
CA TRP A 71 -4.86 -1.30 -21.48
C TRP A 71 -3.82 -1.44 -22.59
N LYS A 72 -4.02 -0.61 -23.63
CA LYS A 72 -3.10 -0.54 -24.78
C LYS A 72 -2.17 0.66 -24.70
N PHE A 73 -2.41 1.53 -23.77
CA PHE A 73 -1.67 2.76 -23.53
C PHE A 73 -1.11 2.71 -22.11
N GLY A 74 0.17 2.71 -22.00
CA GLY A 74 0.86 2.70 -20.71
C GLY A 74 2.30 3.08 -20.92
N GLY A 75 2.91 3.66 -19.90
CA GLY A 75 4.34 3.89 -19.84
C GLY A 75 5.10 2.59 -19.57
N THR A 76 6.41 2.71 -19.51
CA THR A 76 7.30 1.57 -19.22
C THR A 76 7.02 0.98 -17.85
N LEU A 77 6.64 1.81 -16.87
CA LEU A 77 6.37 1.36 -15.51
C LEU A 77 5.09 0.52 -15.45
N GLU A 78 3.99 1.00 -16.03
CA GLU A 78 2.72 0.26 -16.06
C GLU A 78 2.87 -1.07 -16.79
N THR A 79 3.62 -1.08 -17.91
CA THR A 79 3.93 -2.31 -18.64
C THR A 79 4.64 -3.32 -17.73
N LEU A 80 5.67 -2.89 -17.02
CA LEU A 80 6.40 -3.74 -16.09
C LEU A 80 5.48 -4.26 -14.98
N MET A 81 4.66 -3.39 -14.38
CA MET A 81 3.75 -3.76 -13.29
C MET A 81 2.75 -4.82 -13.74
N HIS A 82 2.24 -4.73 -14.96
CA HIS A 82 1.37 -5.75 -15.55
C HIS A 82 2.12 -7.06 -15.83
N GLU A 83 3.34 -7.00 -16.34
CA GLU A 83 4.15 -8.19 -16.62
C GLU A 83 4.47 -9.00 -15.37
N ILE A 84 4.69 -8.34 -14.24
CA ILE A 84 5.00 -8.99 -12.95
C ILE A 84 3.77 -9.19 -12.06
N ASN A 85 2.57 -8.85 -12.54
CA ASN A 85 1.29 -8.94 -11.80
C ASN A 85 1.32 -8.19 -10.46
N MET A 86 1.98 -7.04 -10.41
CA MET A 86 2.08 -6.23 -9.21
C MET A 86 0.73 -5.65 -8.83
N PHE A 87 0.35 -5.79 -7.55
CA PHE A 87 -0.90 -5.30 -6.98
C PHE A 87 -2.19 -5.83 -7.62
N ASP A 88 -2.13 -7.00 -8.25
CA ASP A 88 -3.28 -7.60 -8.91
C ASP A 88 -4.38 -8.01 -7.94
N ARG A 89 -5.63 -7.77 -8.35
CA ARG A 89 -6.83 -8.21 -7.67
C ARG A 89 -7.82 -8.85 -8.63
N SER A 90 -8.55 -9.86 -8.14
CA SER A 90 -9.60 -10.54 -8.92
C SER A 90 -10.79 -9.63 -9.24
N GLY A 91 -11.08 -8.65 -8.39
CA GLY A 91 -12.16 -7.69 -8.61
C GLY A 91 -12.34 -6.75 -7.40
N VAL A 92 -13.12 -5.70 -7.59
CA VAL A 92 -13.30 -4.62 -6.60
C VAL A 92 -13.88 -5.12 -5.29
N LEU A 93 -14.84 -6.05 -5.36
CA LEU A 93 -15.54 -6.60 -4.21
C LEU A 93 -15.11 -8.03 -3.85
N SER A 94 -14.19 -8.61 -4.63
CA SER A 94 -13.72 -9.98 -4.39
C SER A 94 -12.57 -9.99 -3.40
N LEU A 95 -12.66 -10.89 -2.41
CA LEU A 95 -11.55 -11.24 -1.52
C LEU A 95 -10.89 -12.56 -1.92
N GLU A 96 -11.35 -13.18 -3.01
CA GLU A 96 -10.76 -14.41 -3.53
C GLU A 96 -9.32 -14.16 -3.95
N GLY A 97 -8.40 -14.94 -3.37
CA GLY A 97 -6.96 -14.81 -3.60
C GLY A 97 -6.33 -13.50 -3.08
N PHE A 98 -7.10 -12.61 -2.44
CA PHE A 98 -6.58 -11.33 -1.96
C PHE A 98 -5.78 -11.45 -0.68
N THR A 99 -6.32 -12.16 0.31
CA THR A 99 -5.66 -12.30 1.62
C THR A 99 -4.27 -12.91 1.49
N GLY A 100 -3.27 -12.20 1.94
CA GLY A 100 -1.85 -12.61 1.86
C GLY A 100 -1.24 -12.48 0.46
N SER A 101 -1.98 -11.96 -0.53
CA SER A 101 -1.45 -11.65 -1.86
C SER A 101 -0.49 -10.44 -1.85
N GLY A 102 0.12 -10.17 -3.00
CA GLY A 102 0.94 -8.97 -3.19
C GLY A 102 0.18 -7.67 -2.98
N ALA A 103 -1.11 -7.65 -3.33
CA ALA A 103 -2.00 -6.50 -3.18
C ALA A 103 -2.52 -6.29 -1.75
N ASP A 104 -2.41 -7.30 -0.87
CA ASP A 104 -2.83 -7.18 0.54
C ASP A 104 -1.84 -6.35 1.36
N TRP A 105 -2.30 -5.84 2.50
CA TRP A 105 -1.46 -5.13 3.47
C TRP A 105 -0.40 -6.05 4.07
N LEU A 106 0.73 -5.47 4.50
CA LEU A 106 1.61 -6.20 5.40
C LEU A 106 0.83 -6.60 6.65
N GLU A 107 1.01 -7.84 7.10
CA GLU A 107 0.29 -8.39 8.26
C GLU A 107 0.40 -7.49 9.50
N ARG A 108 1.58 -6.92 9.73
CA ARG A 108 1.84 -6.02 10.86
C ARG A 108 1.09 -4.68 10.79
N TYR A 109 0.58 -4.29 9.61
CA TYR A 109 -0.19 -3.05 9.43
C TYR A 109 -1.69 -3.26 9.59
N LYS A 110 -2.19 -4.49 9.38
CA LYS A 110 -3.62 -4.78 9.45
C LYS A 110 -4.30 -4.26 10.71
N PRO A 111 -3.75 -4.45 11.93
CA PRO A 111 -4.37 -3.91 13.14
C PRO A 111 -4.47 -2.37 13.18
N LEU A 112 -3.66 -1.68 12.37
CA LEU A 112 -3.65 -0.22 12.27
C LEU A 112 -4.54 0.29 11.14
N ILE A 113 -4.73 -0.51 10.10
CA ILE A 113 -5.51 -0.13 8.91
C ILE A 113 -6.98 -0.54 9.08
N GLU A 114 -7.23 -1.72 9.63
CA GLU A 114 -8.56 -2.33 9.74
C GLU A 114 -9.25 -2.02 11.09
N ASP A 115 -8.81 -1.01 11.78
CA ASP A 115 -9.32 -0.61 13.12
C ASP A 115 -10.64 0.19 13.10
N GLY A 116 -11.22 0.39 11.92
CA GLY A 116 -12.46 1.15 11.74
C GLY A 116 -12.32 2.67 11.87
N LYS A 117 -11.09 3.16 12.06
CA LYS A 117 -10.78 4.60 12.17
C LYS A 117 -9.90 5.10 11.03
N THR A 118 -9.12 4.22 10.42
CA THR A 118 -8.28 4.55 9.26
C THR A 118 -9.14 4.67 8.02
N ILE A 119 -8.92 5.73 7.25
CA ILE A 119 -9.62 5.95 5.99
C ILE A 119 -8.81 5.30 4.87
N VAL A 120 -9.41 4.31 4.22
CA VAL A 120 -8.82 3.70 3.02
C VAL A 120 -9.42 4.40 1.81
N ALA A 121 -8.60 5.14 1.09
CA ALA A 121 -9.01 5.86 -0.11
C ALA A 121 -9.29 4.89 -1.27
N SER A 122 -9.96 5.39 -2.30
CA SER A 122 -10.09 4.62 -3.54
C SER A 122 -8.70 4.29 -4.10
N PRO A 123 -8.50 3.08 -4.64
CA PRO A 123 -7.22 2.70 -5.21
C PRO A 123 -6.83 3.61 -6.37
N HIS A 124 -5.58 3.98 -6.41
CA HIS A 124 -4.99 4.70 -7.53
C HIS A 124 -4.32 3.71 -8.49
N LYS A 125 -4.00 4.21 -9.67
CA LYS A 125 -3.26 3.50 -10.72
C LYS A 125 -2.26 4.45 -11.32
N VAL A 126 -1.10 3.95 -11.58
CA VAL A 126 -0.01 4.70 -12.22
C VAL A 126 -0.13 4.58 -13.73
#